data_b1ac60308efd332d7b35343a5e37e54a
#
_entry.id   b1ac60308efd332d7b35343a5e37e54a
#
_cell.length_a   1.000
_cell.length_b   1.000
_cell.length_c   1.000
_cell.angle_alpha   90.00
_cell.angle_beta   90.00
_cell.angle_gamma   90.00
#
_symmetry.space_group_name_H-M   'P 1'
#
loop_
_entity.id
_entity.type
_entity.pdbx_description
1 polymer ?
#
loop_
_entity_poly.entity_id
_entity_poly.type
_entity_poly.pdbx_seq_one_letter_code
_entity_poly.pdbx_strand_id
1 'polypeptide(L)'
;MKRALFIDRDGTILEEPADEQIDTVEKFRFLPQVISSLSFLRKKTDYEFVMVTNQDGLGTPANPQDVFDQLQTLMLHTLSTEGVTFDDILIDKSYPEDNLPTRKPGIGMLTKYLGGDYDLANSYVIGDRATDAQLAKNLGCKAVILKSRFTEGLDEPHVVMADSWQQVTELIYAGERVAEIHRRTKETDVYVRMNLDGSGKGTIDTGVGFFDHMLEQISKHGGIDLDVKVKGDLNVDEHHTIEDTGIVLGECLLKALGDKRGIERYGYTLPMDDCLCQVALDFGGRAWLVWDVEFHREKIGDFPTEMFLHFFKSFSDAAKMNLNIKAEGENEHHKIEGIFKAVARSIKMAIRRDIFNYELPSSKGIL
;
A
#
# COMPACT_ATOMS: atom_id res chain seq x y z
N MET A 1 -0.09 21.66 15.55
CA MET A 1 1.34 21.41 15.32
C MET A 1 1.57 21.30 13.84
N LYS A 2 2.71 21.77 13.34
CA LYS A 2 3.11 21.63 11.93
C LYS A 2 3.52 20.19 11.64
N ARG A 3 3.46 19.78 10.37
CA ARG A 3 3.95 18.49 9.91
C ARG A 3 5.04 18.69 8.86
N ALA A 4 6.01 17.78 8.77
CA ALA A 4 7.12 17.91 7.84
C ALA A 4 7.30 16.64 6.97
N LEU A 5 7.77 16.85 5.75
CA LEU A 5 8.34 15.81 4.90
C LEU A 5 9.85 16.05 4.85
N PHE A 6 10.61 15.16 5.48
CA PHE A 6 12.06 15.14 5.43
C PHE A 6 12.46 14.31 4.22
N ILE A 7 12.97 14.97 3.19
CA ILE A 7 13.17 14.37 1.86
C ILE A 7 14.65 14.31 1.56
N ASP A 8 15.15 13.11 1.30
CA ASP A 8 16.51 12.94 0.80
C ASP A 8 16.64 13.45 -0.64
N ARG A 9 17.86 13.68 -1.08
CA ARG A 9 18.19 14.23 -2.41
C ARG A 9 18.56 13.14 -3.40
N ASP A 10 19.68 12.46 -3.17
CA ASP A 10 20.28 11.51 -4.10
C ASP A 10 19.61 10.13 -3.94
N GLY A 11 19.24 9.46 -5.03
CA GLY A 11 18.42 8.26 -4.98
C GLY A 11 16.93 8.51 -4.67
N THR A 12 16.56 9.74 -4.32
CA THR A 12 15.19 10.10 -3.90
C THR A 12 14.57 11.17 -4.81
N ILE A 13 15.17 12.34 -4.94
CA ILE A 13 14.75 13.37 -5.92
C ILE A 13 15.47 13.18 -7.23
N LEU A 14 16.77 12.96 -7.17
CA LEU A 14 17.63 12.72 -8.32
C LEU A 14 18.02 11.24 -8.41
N GLU A 15 18.16 10.71 -9.60
CA GLU A 15 18.70 9.38 -9.83
C GLU A 15 20.14 9.30 -9.29
N GLU A 16 20.42 8.27 -8.51
CA GLU A 16 21.77 8.06 -8.01
C GLU A 16 22.60 7.24 -9.02
N PRO A 17 23.72 7.77 -9.53
CA PRO A 17 24.58 7.05 -10.44
C PRO A 17 25.34 5.91 -9.72
N ALA A 18 25.99 5.04 -10.51
CA ALA A 18 26.68 3.86 -9.97
C ALA A 18 27.85 4.20 -9.04
N ASP A 19 28.48 5.37 -9.22
CA ASP A 19 29.56 5.91 -8.39
C ASP A 19 29.06 6.81 -7.24
N GLU A 20 27.74 6.88 -7.02
CA GLU A 20 27.09 7.60 -5.93
C GLU A 20 27.37 9.11 -5.89
N GLN A 21 27.83 9.71 -7.02
CA GLN A 21 28.14 11.13 -7.10
C GLN A 21 27.48 11.80 -8.32
N ILE A 22 26.66 12.81 -8.06
CA ILE A 22 26.07 13.66 -9.09
C ILE A 22 26.96 14.90 -9.23
N ASP A 23 28.01 14.74 -10.01
CA ASP A 23 29.09 15.73 -10.19
C ASP A 23 29.13 16.34 -11.60
N THR A 24 28.23 15.95 -12.49
CA THR A 24 28.11 16.51 -13.86
C THR A 24 26.65 16.65 -14.26
N VAL A 25 26.39 17.49 -15.28
CA VAL A 25 25.04 17.68 -15.85
C VAL A 25 24.53 16.39 -16.52
N GLU A 26 25.42 15.57 -17.07
CA GLU A 26 25.07 14.29 -17.69
C GLU A 26 24.50 13.28 -16.68
N LYS A 27 24.95 13.35 -15.42
CA LYS A 27 24.45 12.53 -14.31
C LYS A 27 23.21 13.14 -13.64
N PHE A 28 22.92 14.40 -13.90
CA PHE A 28 21.79 15.09 -13.29
C PHE A 28 20.47 14.66 -13.95
N ARG A 29 19.71 13.82 -13.28
CA ARG A 29 18.41 13.32 -13.72
C ARG A 29 17.44 13.26 -12.57
N PHE A 30 16.23 13.76 -12.79
CA PHE A 30 15.16 13.56 -11.84
C PHE A 30 14.63 12.13 -11.88
N LEU A 31 14.29 11.57 -10.72
CA LEU A 31 13.53 10.33 -10.66
C LEU A 31 12.18 10.49 -11.38
N PRO A 32 11.69 9.42 -12.03
CA PRO A 32 10.39 9.45 -12.68
C PRO A 32 9.28 9.92 -11.73
N GLN A 33 8.43 10.83 -12.20
CA GLN A 33 7.26 11.36 -11.49
C GLN A 33 7.55 12.22 -10.25
N VAL A 34 8.81 12.42 -9.82
CA VAL A 34 9.13 13.17 -8.59
C VAL A 34 8.60 14.61 -8.64
N ILE A 35 8.75 15.32 -9.76
CA ILE A 35 8.33 16.72 -9.89
C ILE A 35 6.81 16.85 -9.74
N SER A 36 6.03 16.03 -10.47
CA SER A 36 4.57 16.03 -10.39
C SER A 36 4.08 15.63 -8.99
N SER A 37 4.73 14.66 -8.35
CA SER A 37 4.42 14.19 -7.01
C SER A 37 4.67 15.26 -5.95
N LEU A 38 5.84 15.88 -5.95
CA LEU A 38 6.16 16.97 -5.03
C LEU A 38 5.25 18.18 -5.25
N SER A 39 4.95 18.55 -6.52
CA SER A 39 4.02 19.62 -6.86
C SER A 39 2.60 19.32 -6.35
N PHE A 40 2.14 18.08 -6.48
CA PHE A 40 0.85 17.66 -5.94
C PHE A 40 0.82 17.76 -4.41
N LEU A 41 1.81 17.17 -3.71
CA LEU A 41 1.90 17.21 -2.25
C LEU A 41 1.99 18.65 -1.74
N ARG A 42 2.77 19.53 -2.38
CA ARG A 42 2.88 20.94 -2.00
C ARG A 42 1.55 21.70 -2.12
N LYS A 43 0.74 21.39 -3.14
CA LYS A 43 -0.57 22.02 -3.37
C LYS A 43 -1.70 21.46 -2.52
N LYS A 44 -1.61 20.18 -2.14
CA LYS A 44 -2.73 19.44 -1.53
C LYS A 44 -2.56 19.15 -0.05
N THR A 45 -1.38 19.43 0.51
CA THR A 45 -1.07 19.17 1.92
C THR A 45 -0.50 20.41 2.60
N ASP A 46 -0.43 20.38 3.93
CA ASP A 46 0.13 21.43 4.77
C ASP A 46 1.54 21.08 5.30
N TYR A 47 2.19 20.08 4.73
CA TYR A 47 3.54 19.70 5.14
C TYR A 47 4.57 20.79 4.79
N GLU A 48 5.48 21.06 5.72
CA GLU A 48 6.73 21.74 5.40
C GLU A 48 7.68 20.74 4.71
N PHE A 49 8.32 21.17 3.62
CA PHE A 49 9.28 20.34 2.87
C PHE A 49 10.68 20.66 3.34
N VAL A 50 11.38 19.66 3.86
CA VAL A 50 12.72 19.79 4.40
C VAL A 50 13.64 18.83 3.67
N MET A 51 14.61 19.36 2.92
CA MET A 51 15.62 18.52 2.30
C MET A 51 16.67 18.13 3.36
N VAL A 52 17.00 16.83 3.44
CA VAL A 52 18.01 16.33 4.39
C VAL A 52 18.93 15.37 3.64
N THR A 53 20.14 15.80 3.34
CA THR A 53 21.07 15.02 2.51
C THR A 53 22.47 14.92 3.13
N ASN A 54 23.10 13.76 2.98
CA ASN A 54 24.52 13.57 3.23
C ASN A 54 25.28 13.77 1.92
N GLN A 55 26.27 14.64 1.91
CA GLN A 55 27.09 14.96 0.74
C GLN A 55 28.57 14.75 1.10
N ASP A 56 29.03 13.53 0.94
CA ASP A 56 30.35 13.09 1.38
C ASP A 56 31.45 13.93 0.77
N GLY A 57 32.28 14.53 1.62
CA GLY A 57 33.43 15.33 1.22
C GLY A 57 33.09 16.59 0.43
N LEU A 58 31.88 17.13 0.53
CA LEU A 58 31.48 18.36 -0.15
C LEU A 58 32.43 19.52 0.22
N GLY A 59 32.99 20.17 -0.82
CA GLY A 59 34.00 21.20 -0.70
C GLY A 59 35.45 20.69 -0.83
N THR A 60 35.64 19.38 -1.01
CA THR A 60 36.93 18.78 -1.36
C THR A 60 37.08 18.58 -2.87
N PRO A 61 38.29 18.23 -3.36
CA PRO A 61 38.46 17.90 -4.77
C PRO A 61 37.63 16.72 -5.27
N ALA A 62 37.18 15.82 -4.39
CA ALA A 62 36.32 14.68 -4.74
C ALA A 62 34.85 15.11 -4.96
N ASN A 63 34.40 16.17 -4.28
CA ASN A 63 33.06 16.72 -4.41
C ASN A 63 33.15 18.27 -4.36
N PRO A 64 33.50 18.94 -5.49
CA PRO A 64 33.74 20.39 -5.51
C PRO A 64 32.47 21.20 -5.20
N GLN A 65 32.59 22.19 -4.33
CA GLN A 65 31.45 23.00 -3.87
C GLN A 65 30.75 23.74 -5.02
N ASP A 66 31.49 24.28 -5.95
CA ASP A 66 30.97 25.05 -7.07
C ASP A 66 30.15 24.19 -8.06
N VAL A 67 30.55 22.95 -8.27
CA VAL A 67 29.79 21.99 -9.09
C VAL A 67 28.52 21.60 -8.38
N PHE A 68 28.59 21.27 -7.11
CA PHE A 68 27.41 20.97 -6.31
C PHE A 68 26.41 22.14 -6.29
N ASP A 69 26.89 23.37 -6.06
CA ASP A 69 26.05 24.57 -5.99
C ASP A 69 25.33 24.84 -7.32
N GLN A 70 25.99 24.61 -8.47
CA GLN A 70 25.38 24.73 -9.78
C GLN A 70 24.23 23.72 -9.98
N LEU A 71 24.48 22.44 -9.67
CA LEU A 71 23.48 21.37 -9.84
C LEU A 71 22.35 21.51 -8.83
N GLN A 72 22.65 21.90 -7.60
CA GLN A 72 21.65 22.20 -6.57
C GLN A 72 20.76 23.37 -6.99
N THR A 73 21.34 24.44 -7.52
CA THR A 73 20.59 25.59 -8.04
C THR A 73 19.71 25.19 -9.22
N LEU A 74 20.21 24.38 -10.14
CA LEU A 74 19.44 23.85 -11.27
C LEU A 74 18.23 23.04 -10.79
N MET A 75 18.46 22.13 -9.83
CA MET A 75 17.39 21.32 -9.24
C MET A 75 16.30 22.19 -8.59
N LEU A 76 16.71 23.09 -7.70
CA LEU A 76 15.77 23.96 -6.97
C LEU A 76 15.03 24.91 -7.92
N HIS A 77 15.71 25.44 -8.92
CA HIS A 77 15.06 26.27 -9.94
C HIS A 77 14.03 25.49 -10.74
N THR A 78 14.37 24.29 -11.21
CA THR A 78 13.44 23.42 -11.96
C THR A 78 12.21 23.09 -11.10
N LEU A 79 12.42 22.70 -9.85
CA LEU A 79 11.32 22.40 -8.92
C LEU A 79 10.44 23.62 -8.65
N SER A 80 11.05 24.81 -8.53
CA SER A 80 10.30 26.05 -8.26
C SER A 80 9.39 26.46 -9.43
N THR A 81 9.74 26.15 -10.68
CA THR A 81 8.87 26.40 -11.85
C THR A 81 7.58 25.60 -11.81
N GLU A 82 7.57 24.47 -11.09
CA GLU A 82 6.40 23.61 -10.86
C GLU A 82 5.73 23.90 -9.50
N GLY A 83 6.13 24.97 -8.82
CA GLY A 83 5.58 25.41 -7.52
C GLY A 83 6.10 24.61 -6.32
N VAL A 84 7.21 23.87 -6.48
CA VAL A 84 7.84 23.12 -5.39
C VAL A 84 8.97 23.95 -4.78
N THR A 85 8.84 24.30 -3.51
CA THR A 85 9.86 24.98 -2.72
C THR A 85 10.13 24.22 -1.44
N PHE A 86 11.38 24.23 -0.98
CA PHE A 86 11.76 23.69 0.32
C PHE A 86 11.74 24.79 1.38
N ASP A 87 11.17 24.48 2.54
CA ASP A 87 11.13 25.37 3.69
C ASP A 87 12.46 25.37 4.45
N ASP A 88 13.24 24.30 4.31
CA ASP A 88 14.61 24.17 4.84
C ASP A 88 15.44 23.21 3.99
N ILE A 89 16.77 23.40 3.97
CA ILE A 89 17.71 22.56 3.24
C ILE A 89 18.91 22.29 4.16
N LEU A 90 19.04 21.05 4.57
CA LEU A 90 20.04 20.59 5.55
C LEU A 90 21.02 19.63 4.86
N ILE A 91 22.28 20.01 4.82
CA ILE A 91 23.36 19.28 4.13
C ILE A 91 24.46 18.95 5.12
N ASP A 92 24.69 17.66 5.33
CA ASP A 92 25.87 17.18 6.05
C ASP A 92 26.99 16.89 5.06
N LYS A 93 28.20 17.34 5.36
CA LYS A 93 29.39 17.25 4.46
C LYS A 93 30.41 16.21 4.94
N SER A 94 30.14 15.57 6.07
CA SER A 94 31.05 14.64 6.70
C SER A 94 31.10 13.28 6.01
N TYR A 95 32.19 12.57 6.21
CA TYR A 95 32.30 11.17 5.86
C TYR A 95 31.69 10.26 6.93
N PRO A 96 31.34 9.00 6.61
CA PRO A 96 30.79 8.05 7.59
C PRO A 96 31.69 7.83 8.80
N GLU A 97 33.00 7.81 8.60
CA GLU A 97 34.02 7.62 9.66
C GLU A 97 34.12 8.76 10.67
N ASP A 98 33.64 9.96 10.29
CA ASP A 98 33.64 11.12 11.20
C ASP A 98 32.60 10.96 12.34
N ASN A 99 31.63 10.07 12.17
CA ASN A 99 30.58 9.76 13.15
C ASN A 99 29.89 11.00 13.74
N LEU A 100 29.66 12.04 12.94
CA LEU A 100 29.04 13.27 13.40
C LEU A 100 27.54 13.09 13.63
N PRO A 101 26.98 13.71 14.69
CA PRO A 101 25.54 13.61 14.99
C PRO A 101 24.66 14.32 13.96
N THR A 102 25.24 15.15 13.08
CA THR A 102 24.56 15.86 11.99
C THR A 102 24.34 14.99 10.77
N ARG A 103 25.20 13.97 10.56
CA ARG A 103 25.09 13.02 9.46
C ARG A 103 23.93 12.02 9.69
N LYS A 104 23.05 11.82 8.68
CA LYS A 104 22.03 10.77 8.73
C LYS A 104 22.67 9.39 9.00
N PRO A 105 22.15 8.59 9.94
CA PRO A 105 20.83 8.69 10.61
C PRO A 105 20.82 9.58 11.87
N GLY A 106 21.86 10.36 12.14
CA GLY A 106 21.90 11.34 13.24
C GLY A 106 20.87 12.46 13.02
N ILE A 107 20.36 13.02 14.12
CA ILE A 107 19.34 14.07 14.14
C ILE A 107 19.88 15.45 14.47
N GLY A 108 21.21 15.62 14.49
CA GLY A 108 21.86 16.86 14.91
C GLY A 108 21.51 18.09 14.08
N MET A 109 21.23 17.93 12.78
CA MET A 109 20.73 19.02 11.92
C MET A 109 19.25 19.33 12.15
N LEU A 110 18.50 18.44 12.82
CA LEU A 110 17.04 18.46 12.90
C LEU A 110 16.53 18.93 14.29
N THR A 111 17.41 19.50 15.13
CA THR A 111 17.07 19.94 16.49
C THR A 111 15.90 20.94 16.53
N LYS A 112 15.77 21.79 15.52
CA LYS A 112 14.64 22.72 15.32
C LYS A 112 13.28 22.02 15.34
N TYR A 113 13.22 20.78 14.84
CA TYR A 113 11.97 20.02 14.69
C TYR A 113 11.60 19.24 15.97
N LEU A 114 12.52 19.15 16.94
CA LEU A 114 12.32 18.40 18.20
C LEU A 114 11.67 19.26 19.30
N GLY A 115 11.48 20.55 19.07
CA GLY A 115 11.04 21.52 20.08
C GLY A 115 9.54 21.46 20.45
N GLY A 116 8.75 20.52 19.90
CA GLY A 116 7.32 20.36 20.22
C GLY A 116 6.36 21.14 19.32
N ASP A 117 6.85 21.97 18.40
CA ASP A 117 6.02 22.68 17.41
C ASP A 117 5.58 21.79 16.25
N TYR A 118 6.24 20.65 16.07
CA TYR A 118 6.00 19.69 15.00
C TYR A 118 5.37 18.40 15.50
N ASP A 119 4.41 17.90 14.75
CA ASP A 119 3.80 16.57 14.92
C ASP A 119 4.66 15.54 14.15
N LEU A 120 5.71 15.07 14.80
CA LEU A 120 6.63 14.12 14.19
C LEU A 120 5.98 12.74 13.94
N ALA A 121 5.05 12.33 14.77
CA ALA A 121 4.33 11.06 14.60
C ALA A 121 3.49 11.02 13.30
N ASN A 122 3.05 12.19 12.81
CA ASN A 122 2.34 12.36 11.54
C ASN A 122 3.20 13.05 10.47
N SER A 123 4.52 13.04 10.65
CA SER A 123 5.52 13.48 9.67
C SER A 123 6.21 12.28 9.04
N TYR A 124 6.88 12.49 7.91
CA TYR A 124 7.51 11.40 7.16
C TYR A 124 8.96 11.72 6.82
N VAL A 125 9.79 10.69 6.81
CA VAL A 125 11.09 10.70 6.12
C VAL A 125 10.90 9.94 4.80
N ILE A 126 11.34 10.55 3.70
CA ILE A 126 11.33 9.96 2.36
C ILE A 126 12.78 9.81 1.91
N GLY A 127 13.19 8.61 1.59
CA GLY A 127 14.55 8.30 1.18
C GLY A 127 14.63 6.98 0.43
N ASP A 128 15.84 6.53 0.11
CA ASP A 128 16.11 5.30 -0.62
C ASP A 128 17.13 4.39 0.06
N ARG A 129 17.48 4.71 1.34
CA ARG A 129 18.50 3.97 2.11
C ARG A 129 18.00 3.57 3.50
N ALA A 130 18.62 2.53 4.07
CA ALA A 130 18.38 2.13 5.46
C ALA A 130 18.69 3.25 6.47
N THR A 131 19.60 4.17 6.14
CA THR A 131 19.90 5.35 6.97
C THR A 131 18.75 6.33 7.06
N ASP A 132 17.91 6.44 6.03
CA ASP A 132 16.70 7.27 6.04
C ASP A 132 15.61 6.64 6.90
N ALA A 133 15.44 5.31 6.81
CA ALA A 133 14.57 4.56 7.69
C ALA A 133 14.98 4.71 9.17
N GLN A 134 16.27 4.61 9.46
CA GLN A 134 16.79 4.81 10.81
C GLN A 134 16.65 6.28 11.28
N LEU A 135 16.79 7.26 10.36
CA LEU A 135 16.53 8.67 10.67
C LEU A 135 15.06 8.88 11.10
N ALA A 136 14.12 8.28 10.38
CA ALA A 136 12.70 8.33 10.72
C ALA A 136 12.45 7.78 12.14
N LYS A 137 13.06 6.64 12.47
CA LYS A 137 12.97 6.04 13.79
C LYS A 137 13.53 6.96 14.88
N ASN A 138 14.69 7.57 14.64
CA ASN A 138 15.35 8.48 15.58
C ASN A 138 14.54 9.77 15.80
N LEU A 139 13.79 10.23 14.79
CA LEU A 139 12.88 11.37 14.89
C LEU A 139 11.51 11.02 15.49
N GLY A 140 11.12 9.76 15.49
CA GLY A 140 9.76 9.33 15.81
C GLY A 140 8.76 9.59 14.69
N CYS A 141 9.25 9.61 13.43
CA CYS A 141 8.46 9.75 12.21
C CYS A 141 8.16 8.39 11.58
N LYS A 142 7.23 8.37 10.60
CA LYS A 142 7.11 7.27 9.64
C LYS A 142 8.15 7.40 8.53
N ALA A 143 8.58 6.28 7.95
CA ALA A 143 9.44 6.26 6.79
C ALA A 143 8.70 5.75 5.56
N VAL A 144 8.81 6.47 4.43
CA VAL A 144 8.42 5.96 3.11
C VAL A 144 9.70 5.82 2.29
N ILE A 145 10.11 4.58 2.06
CA ILE A 145 11.41 4.28 1.47
C ILE A 145 11.23 3.75 0.04
N LEU A 146 11.81 4.45 -0.92
CA LEU A 146 11.89 4.01 -2.31
C LEU A 146 12.79 2.79 -2.41
N LYS A 147 12.33 1.76 -3.12
CA LYS A 147 13.12 0.55 -3.34
C LYS A 147 14.36 0.87 -4.18
N SER A 148 15.51 0.53 -3.66
CA SER A 148 16.81 0.68 -4.27
C SER A 148 17.70 -0.53 -3.96
N ARG A 149 18.91 -0.54 -4.51
CA ARG A 149 19.94 -1.54 -4.16
C ARG A 149 20.37 -1.47 -2.68
N PHE A 150 20.07 -0.37 -1.98
CA PHE A 150 20.46 -0.15 -0.58
C PHE A 150 19.36 -0.49 0.43
N THR A 151 18.21 -0.97 -0.03
CA THR A 151 17.05 -1.28 0.81
C THR A 151 16.72 -2.77 0.89
N GLU A 152 17.59 -3.62 0.33
CA GLU A 152 17.41 -5.08 0.38
C GLU A 152 17.37 -5.59 1.83
N GLY A 153 16.32 -6.32 2.18
CA GLY A 153 16.11 -6.86 3.53
C GLY A 153 15.60 -5.86 4.58
N LEU A 154 15.27 -4.62 4.18
CA LEU A 154 14.67 -3.65 5.09
C LEU A 154 13.20 -4.03 5.37
N ASP A 155 12.93 -4.44 6.61
CA ASP A 155 11.58 -4.82 7.09
C ASP A 155 11.44 -4.35 8.55
N GLU A 156 11.01 -3.11 8.76
CA GLU A 156 10.78 -2.52 10.08
C GLU A 156 9.37 -1.93 10.17
N PRO A 157 8.69 -1.99 11.34
CA PRO A 157 7.27 -1.61 11.49
C PRO A 157 6.93 -0.16 11.15
N HIS A 158 7.90 0.76 11.21
CA HIS A 158 7.71 2.19 10.91
C HIS A 158 8.04 2.53 9.45
N VAL A 159 8.44 1.52 8.64
CA VAL A 159 8.87 1.66 7.25
C VAL A 159 7.80 1.13 6.32
N VAL A 160 7.43 1.93 5.34
CA VAL A 160 6.61 1.51 4.20
C VAL A 160 7.47 1.62 2.95
N MET A 161 7.61 0.50 2.24
CA MET A 161 8.36 0.47 0.97
C MET A 161 7.50 0.97 -0.18
N ALA A 162 8.08 1.80 -1.04
CA ALA A 162 7.42 2.32 -2.25
C ALA A 162 8.23 1.98 -3.51
N ASP A 163 7.53 1.62 -4.58
CA ASP A 163 8.14 1.31 -5.89
C ASP A 163 8.31 2.55 -6.78
N SER A 164 7.64 3.66 -6.45
CA SER A 164 7.64 4.88 -7.25
C SER A 164 7.21 6.11 -6.43
N TRP A 165 7.51 7.30 -6.96
CA TRP A 165 7.00 8.56 -6.39
C TRP A 165 5.47 8.68 -6.42
N GLN A 166 4.81 8.03 -7.36
CA GLN A 166 3.35 7.94 -7.34
C GLN A 166 2.88 7.25 -6.05
N GLN A 167 3.46 6.09 -5.73
CA GLN A 167 3.09 5.36 -4.51
C GLN A 167 3.49 6.12 -3.23
N VAL A 168 4.65 6.81 -3.21
CA VAL A 168 5.02 7.73 -2.11
C VAL A 168 3.90 8.75 -1.88
N THR A 169 3.42 9.37 -2.97
CA THR A 169 2.36 10.38 -2.90
C THR A 169 1.04 9.79 -2.39
N GLU A 170 0.68 8.61 -2.86
CA GLU A 170 -0.51 7.87 -2.40
C GLU A 170 -0.48 7.61 -0.89
N LEU A 171 0.65 7.11 -0.39
CA LEU A 171 0.84 6.82 1.03
C LEU A 171 0.75 8.08 1.91
N ILE A 172 1.37 9.16 1.48
CA ILE A 172 1.39 10.43 2.25
C ILE A 172 0.03 11.15 2.21
N TYR A 173 -0.60 11.19 1.04
CA TYR A 173 -1.85 11.96 0.84
C TYR A 173 -3.09 11.20 1.28
N ALA A 174 -3.20 9.92 0.92
CA ALA A 174 -4.39 9.12 1.14
C ALA A 174 -4.21 8.02 2.20
N GLY A 175 -3.00 7.86 2.74
CA GLY A 175 -2.67 6.87 3.76
C GLY A 175 -2.60 5.43 3.24
N GLU A 176 -2.21 4.54 4.13
CA GLU A 176 -2.16 3.09 3.90
C GLU A 176 -3.57 2.51 3.90
N ARG A 177 -3.83 1.52 3.03
CA ARG A 177 -5.09 0.77 3.01
C ARG A 177 -4.91 -0.59 3.68
N VAL A 178 -4.51 -0.53 4.95
CA VAL A 178 -4.32 -1.71 5.80
C VAL A 178 -5.41 -1.76 6.87
N ALA A 179 -5.98 -2.93 7.06
CA ALA A 179 -6.92 -3.19 8.14
C ALA A 179 -6.63 -4.52 8.82
N GLU A 180 -7.02 -4.60 10.07
CA GLU A 180 -6.96 -5.79 10.89
C GLU A 180 -8.24 -5.91 11.69
N ILE A 181 -8.81 -7.11 11.73
CA ILE A 181 -10.00 -7.45 12.51
C ILE A 181 -9.78 -8.79 13.19
N HIS A 182 -10.15 -8.82 14.46
CA HIS A 182 -10.17 -10.03 15.26
C HIS A 182 -11.56 -10.17 15.90
N ARG A 183 -12.30 -11.21 15.51
CA ARG A 183 -13.65 -11.50 15.99
C ARG A 183 -13.68 -12.84 16.69
N ARG A 184 -14.22 -12.85 17.91
CA ARG A 184 -14.45 -14.06 18.71
C ARG A 184 -15.92 -14.27 19.00
N THR A 185 -16.37 -15.49 18.81
CA THR A 185 -17.66 -15.97 19.25
C THR A 185 -17.48 -17.16 20.22
N LYS A 186 -18.54 -17.92 20.49
CA LYS A 186 -18.42 -19.20 21.21
C LYS A 186 -17.98 -20.34 20.29
N GLU A 187 -18.16 -20.17 18.99
CA GLU A 187 -17.98 -21.17 17.95
C GLU A 187 -16.67 -20.96 17.18
N THR A 188 -16.25 -19.70 17.00
CA THR A 188 -15.10 -19.35 16.17
C THR A 188 -14.22 -18.28 16.80
N ASP A 189 -12.94 -18.30 16.43
CA ASP A 189 -11.94 -17.26 16.69
C ASP A 189 -11.29 -16.92 15.34
N VAL A 190 -11.65 -15.78 14.75
CA VAL A 190 -11.26 -15.38 13.38
C VAL A 190 -10.42 -14.12 13.43
N TYR A 191 -9.22 -14.20 12.89
CA TYR A 191 -8.30 -13.08 12.68
C TYR A 191 -8.06 -12.88 11.18
N VAL A 192 -8.23 -11.65 10.71
CA VAL A 192 -7.92 -11.25 9.34
C VAL A 192 -7.12 -9.95 9.37
N ARG A 193 -5.99 -9.93 8.67
CA ARG A 193 -5.25 -8.71 8.30
C ARG A 193 -5.17 -8.60 6.79
N MET A 194 -5.43 -7.42 6.26
CA MET A 194 -5.50 -7.17 4.82
C MET A 194 -4.77 -5.87 4.47
N ASN A 195 -3.94 -5.90 3.42
CA ASN A 195 -3.34 -4.72 2.79
C ASN A 195 -3.77 -4.67 1.32
N LEU A 196 -4.56 -3.67 0.95
CA LEU A 196 -5.08 -3.52 -0.42
C LEU A 196 -4.02 -3.05 -1.42
N ASP A 197 -2.92 -2.48 -0.94
CA ASP A 197 -1.77 -2.04 -1.74
C ASP A 197 -0.63 -3.07 -1.70
N GLY A 198 -0.96 -4.34 -1.44
CA GLY A 198 -0.04 -5.45 -1.30
C GLY A 198 0.46 -6.05 -2.61
N SER A 199 1.10 -7.20 -2.49
CA SER A 199 1.70 -7.95 -3.61
C SER A 199 1.15 -9.37 -3.79
N GLY A 200 0.10 -9.73 -3.03
CA GLY A 200 -0.52 -11.06 -3.05
C GLY A 200 0.22 -12.07 -2.17
N LYS A 201 0.77 -11.62 -1.05
CA LYS A 201 1.44 -12.42 -0.03
C LYS A 201 0.55 -12.56 1.21
N GLY A 202 0.87 -13.53 2.05
CA GLY A 202 0.21 -13.73 3.34
C GLY A 202 0.16 -15.19 3.74
N THR A 203 -0.48 -15.44 4.88
CA THR A 203 -0.65 -16.77 5.45
C THR A 203 -2.13 -17.04 5.70
N ILE A 204 -2.63 -18.18 5.22
CA ILE A 204 -4.04 -18.55 5.35
C ILE A 204 -4.13 -19.91 6.01
N ASP A 205 -4.87 -19.98 7.11
CA ASP A 205 -5.10 -21.19 7.88
C ASP A 205 -6.50 -21.13 8.52
N THR A 206 -7.47 -21.77 7.88
CA THR A 206 -8.86 -21.86 8.37
C THR A 206 -9.17 -23.23 8.98
N GLY A 207 -8.26 -24.21 8.82
CA GLY A 207 -8.50 -25.61 9.18
C GLY A 207 -9.28 -26.38 8.12
N VAL A 208 -9.70 -25.74 7.00
CA VAL A 208 -10.38 -26.38 5.85
C VAL A 208 -9.51 -26.14 4.62
N GLY A 209 -8.78 -27.19 4.19
CA GLY A 209 -7.69 -27.05 3.22
C GLY A 209 -8.13 -26.51 1.86
N PHE A 210 -9.31 -26.93 1.37
CA PHE A 210 -9.84 -26.39 0.11
C PHE A 210 -10.25 -24.93 0.24
N PHE A 211 -10.75 -24.51 1.40
CA PHE A 211 -11.09 -23.11 1.66
C PHE A 211 -9.85 -22.21 1.71
N ASP A 212 -8.77 -22.70 2.33
CA ASP A 212 -7.47 -21.99 2.34
C ASP A 212 -7.00 -21.73 0.92
N HIS A 213 -7.05 -22.76 0.05
CA HIS A 213 -6.71 -22.62 -1.36
C HIS A 213 -7.58 -21.60 -2.10
N MET A 214 -8.88 -21.52 -1.79
CA MET A 214 -9.77 -20.52 -2.38
C MET A 214 -9.47 -19.10 -1.92
N LEU A 215 -9.16 -18.89 -0.66
CA LEU A 215 -8.77 -17.59 -0.12
C LEU A 215 -7.40 -17.12 -0.67
N GLU A 216 -6.48 -18.05 -0.94
CA GLU A 216 -5.23 -17.75 -1.64
C GLU A 216 -5.47 -17.16 -3.05
N GLN A 217 -6.54 -17.57 -3.74
CA GLN A 217 -6.90 -16.97 -5.03
C GLN A 217 -7.27 -15.48 -4.86
N ILE A 218 -7.96 -15.12 -3.77
CA ILE A 218 -8.29 -13.73 -3.46
C ILE A 218 -7.01 -12.92 -3.26
N SER A 219 -6.08 -13.40 -2.45
CA SER A 219 -4.80 -12.75 -2.21
C SER A 219 -4.01 -12.57 -3.50
N LYS A 220 -3.71 -13.66 -4.18
CA LYS A 220 -2.82 -13.71 -5.33
C LYS A 220 -3.33 -12.93 -6.54
N HIS A 221 -4.58 -13.18 -6.93
CA HIS A 221 -5.19 -12.54 -8.11
C HIS A 221 -5.70 -11.12 -7.81
N GLY A 222 -6.06 -10.85 -6.56
CA GLY A 222 -6.37 -9.49 -6.06
C GLY A 222 -5.15 -8.60 -5.95
N GLY A 223 -3.95 -9.18 -5.77
CA GLY A 223 -2.74 -8.45 -5.42
C GLY A 223 -2.80 -7.87 -4.01
N ILE A 224 -3.58 -8.51 -3.13
CA ILE A 224 -3.84 -8.10 -1.76
C ILE A 224 -2.98 -8.95 -0.84
N ASP A 225 -2.21 -8.34 0.09
CA ASP A 225 -1.60 -9.13 1.15
C ASP A 225 -2.66 -9.50 2.17
N LEU A 226 -2.77 -10.81 2.48
CA LEU A 226 -3.87 -11.35 3.25
C LEU A 226 -3.38 -12.40 4.26
N ASP A 227 -3.50 -12.07 5.54
CA ASP A 227 -3.31 -13.03 6.63
C ASP A 227 -4.67 -13.42 7.20
N VAL A 228 -4.96 -14.72 7.24
CA VAL A 228 -6.20 -15.30 7.81
C VAL A 228 -5.83 -16.41 8.76
N LYS A 229 -6.32 -16.33 10.00
CA LYS A 229 -6.20 -17.39 10.99
C LYS A 229 -7.56 -17.65 11.62
N VAL A 230 -8.02 -18.90 11.53
CA VAL A 230 -9.33 -19.28 12.06
C VAL A 230 -9.20 -20.52 12.96
N LYS A 231 -9.90 -20.49 14.08
CA LYS A 231 -10.17 -21.65 14.92
C LYS A 231 -11.68 -21.74 15.08
N GLY A 232 -12.30 -22.65 14.35
CA GLY A 232 -13.71 -22.93 14.44
C GLY A 232 -14.01 -24.27 15.11
N ASP A 233 -15.28 -24.53 15.34
CA ASP A 233 -15.83 -25.76 15.91
C ASP A 233 -16.02 -26.86 14.86
N LEU A 234 -14.97 -27.13 14.06
CA LEU A 234 -14.97 -28.11 12.96
C LEU A 234 -15.37 -29.54 13.39
N ASN A 235 -15.41 -29.80 14.69
CA ASN A 235 -15.98 -31.04 15.24
C ASN A 235 -17.51 -31.09 15.16
N VAL A 236 -18.17 -29.96 14.93
CA VAL A 236 -19.62 -29.85 14.63
C VAL A 236 -19.80 -29.95 13.12
N ASP A 237 -19.36 -28.91 12.42
CA ASP A 237 -19.24 -28.86 10.96
C ASP A 237 -18.37 -27.64 10.55
N GLU A 238 -18.26 -27.37 9.24
CA GLU A 238 -17.51 -26.25 8.68
C GLU A 238 -18.30 -24.94 8.56
N HIS A 239 -19.59 -24.95 8.81
CA HIS A 239 -20.53 -23.85 8.56
C HIS A 239 -20.10 -22.54 9.24
N HIS A 240 -19.96 -22.57 10.57
CA HIS A 240 -19.59 -21.39 11.36
C HIS A 240 -18.20 -20.85 10.94
N THR A 241 -17.26 -21.73 10.68
CA THR A 241 -15.91 -21.37 10.22
C THR A 241 -15.97 -20.58 8.91
N ILE A 242 -16.75 -21.03 7.94
CA ILE A 242 -16.84 -20.43 6.61
C ILE A 242 -17.60 -19.10 6.63
N GLU A 243 -18.77 -19.05 7.28
CA GLU A 243 -19.57 -17.82 7.37
C GLU A 243 -18.85 -16.73 8.15
N ASP A 244 -18.31 -17.04 9.33
CA ASP A 244 -17.63 -16.08 10.17
C ASP A 244 -16.34 -15.56 9.50
N THR A 245 -15.62 -16.39 8.74
CA THR A 245 -14.50 -15.96 7.92
C THR A 245 -14.96 -14.97 6.84
N GLY A 246 -16.08 -15.25 6.15
CA GLY A 246 -16.67 -14.35 5.16
C GLY A 246 -17.04 -12.99 5.75
N ILE A 247 -17.65 -12.98 6.94
CA ILE A 247 -18.00 -11.75 7.66
C ILE A 247 -16.73 -10.93 7.96
N VAL A 248 -15.74 -11.54 8.62
CA VAL A 248 -14.53 -10.83 9.06
C VAL A 248 -13.70 -10.34 7.88
N LEU A 249 -13.63 -11.14 6.80
CA LEU A 249 -12.97 -10.74 5.57
C LEU A 249 -13.65 -9.52 4.92
N GLY A 250 -14.99 -9.51 4.89
CA GLY A 250 -15.78 -8.40 4.35
C GLY A 250 -15.65 -7.13 5.19
N GLU A 251 -15.71 -7.23 6.51
CA GLU A 251 -15.50 -6.11 7.43
C GLU A 251 -14.06 -5.55 7.29
N CYS A 252 -13.06 -6.42 7.15
CA CYS A 252 -11.68 -6.05 6.96
C CYS A 252 -11.49 -5.29 5.64
N LEU A 253 -12.09 -5.78 4.55
CA LEU A 253 -12.09 -5.12 3.24
C LEU A 253 -12.75 -3.73 3.33
N LEU A 254 -13.93 -3.63 3.93
CA LEU A 254 -14.64 -2.37 4.10
C LEU A 254 -13.82 -1.36 4.91
N LYS A 255 -13.19 -1.81 5.99
CA LYS A 255 -12.32 -0.97 6.83
C LYS A 255 -11.09 -0.48 6.08
N ALA A 256 -10.45 -1.35 5.28
CA ALA A 256 -9.28 -1.01 4.48
C ALA A 256 -9.61 -0.04 3.32
N LEU A 257 -10.83 -0.12 2.75
CA LEU A 257 -11.31 0.82 1.72
C LEU A 257 -11.52 2.24 2.26
N GLY A 258 -11.72 2.39 3.55
CA GLY A 258 -11.92 3.69 4.20
C GLY A 258 -13.10 4.47 3.60
N ASP A 259 -12.87 5.72 3.24
CA ASP A 259 -13.88 6.63 2.68
C ASP A 259 -14.17 6.41 1.19
N LYS A 260 -13.47 5.46 0.56
CA LYS A 260 -13.64 5.06 -0.86
C LYS A 260 -13.35 6.18 -1.87
N ARG A 261 -12.59 7.21 -1.49
CA ARG A 261 -12.20 8.27 -2.43
C ARG A 261 -11.16 7.78 -3.42
N GLY A 262 -11.32 8.23 -4.68
CA GLY A 262 -10.37 7.93 -5.76
C GLY A 262 -10.39 6.49 -6.25
N ILE A 263 -11.27 5.59 -5.73
CA ILE A 263 -11.36 4.22 -6.23
C ILE A 263 -12.18 4.15 -7.53
N GLU A 264 -11.94 3.13 -8.35
CA GLU A 264 -12.74 2.86 -9.55
C GLU A 264 -14.16 2.37 -9.23
N ARG A 265 -14.37 1.88 -8.01
CA ARG A 265 -15.65 1.41 -7.47
C ARG A 265 -16.20 0.12 -8.13
N TYR A 266 -16.02 -0.06 -9.42
CA TYR A 266 -16.59 -1.18 -10.21
C TYR A 266 -15.52 -2.14 -10.72
N GLY A 267 -15.87 -3.42 -10.86
CA GLY A 267 -14.99 -4.43 -11.43
C GLY A 267 -15.75 -5.63 -12.01
N TYR A 268 -15.12 -6.40 -12.91
CA TYR A 268 -15.71 -7.54 -13.64
C TYR A 268 -14.68 -8.53 -14.22
N THR A 269 -15.05 -9.57 -14.81
CA THR A 269 -14.87 -11.00 -15.06
C THR A 269 -13.72 -11.62 -15.85
N LEU A 270 -13.65 -13.04 -15.83
CA LEU A 270 -12.79 -13.86 -16.70
C LEU A 270 -13.21 -15.34 -16.83
N PRO A 271 -12.71 -16.12 -17.86
CA PRO A 271 -12.85 -17.56 -17.98
C PRO A 271 -11.85 -18.34 -17.15
N MET A 272 -12.14 -19.62 -16.87
CA MET A 272 -11.24 -20.62 -16.28
C MET A 272 -11.45 -21.96 -17.00
N ASP A 273 -10.53 -22.31 -17.90
CA ASP A 273 -10.57 -23.52 -18.75
C ASP A 273 -11.95 -23.73 -19.42
N ASP A 274 -12.68 -24.79 -19.04
CA ASP A 274 -14.03 -25.12 -19.51
C ASP A 274 -15.13 -24.24 -18.90
N CYS A 275 -14.79 -23.40 -17.91
CA CYS A 275 -15.76 -22.60 -17.17
C CYS A 275 -15.71 -21.12 -17.56
N LEU A 276 -16.88 -20.50 -17.69
CA LEU A 276 -17.03 -19.06 -17.78
C LEU A 276 -17.61 -18.52 -16.47
N CYS A 277 -16.80 -17.73 -15.75
CA CYS A 277 -17.22 -17.10 -14.52
C CYS A 277 -17.43 -15.60 -14.75
N GLN A 278 -18.64 -15.13 -14.54
CA GLN A 278 -19.01 -13.73 -14.69
C GLN A 278 -19.24 -13.13 -13.30
N VAL A 279 -18.39 -12.15 -12.94
CA VAL A 279 -18.52 -11.42 -11.69
C VAL A 279 -18.65 -9.94 -12.01
N ALA A 280 -19.56 -9.25 -11.37
CA ALA A 280 -19.64 -7.80 -11.36
C ALA A 280 -19.85 -7.33 -9.93
N LEU A 281 -19.08 -6.31 -9.49
CA LEU A 281 -19.23 -5.75 -8.16
C LEU A 281 -19.31 -4.23 -8.17
N ASP A 282 -19.95 -3.69 -7.13
CA ASP A 282 -20.04 -2.25 -6.84
C ASP A 282 -19.88 -2.01 -5.34
N PHE A 283 -18.89 -1.25 -4.94
CA PHE A 283 -18.71 -0.78 -3.56
C PHE A 283 -19.66 0.35 -3.17
N GLY A 284 -20.93 0.24 -3.57
CA GLY A 284 -21.98 1.24 -3.42
C GLY A 284 -22.55 1.42 -2.00
N GLY A 285 -22.00 0.75 -0.99
CA GLY A 285 -22.39 0.88 0.42
C GLY A 285 -23.68 0.12 0.78
N ARG A 286 -24.33 -0.56 -0.15
CA ARG A 286 -25.54 -1.38 0.05
C ARG A 286 -25.28 -2.80 -0.41
N ALA A 287 -25.32 -3.73 0.52
CA ALA A 287 -25.08 -5.14 0.23
C ALA A 287 -26.21 -5.75 -0.60
N TRP A 288 -25.83 -6.49 -1.64
CA TRP A 288 -26.75 -7.32 -2.42
C TRP A 288 -25.98 -8.40 -3.16
N LEU A 289 -26.27 -9.67 -2.88
CA LEU A 289 -25.71 -10.78 -3.64
C LEU A 289 -26.74 -11.29 -4.66
N VAL A 290 -26.30 -11.45 -5.92
CA VAL A 290 -26.97 -12.24 -6.94
C VAL A 290 -26.09 -13.45 -7.22
N TRP A 291 -26.63 -14.64 -7.03
CA TRP A 291 -25.94 -15.91 -7.18
C TRP A 291 -26.65 -16.76 -8.23
N ASP A 292 -26.03 -16.90 -9.41
CA ASP A 292 -26.50 -17.71 -10.54
C ASP A 292 -25.48 -18.80 -10.85
N VAL A 293 -25.33 -19.74 -9.91
CA VAL A 293 -24.35 -20.85 -9.99
C VAL A 293 -25.00 -22.11 -9.44
N GLU A 294 -24.89 -23.20 -10.19
CA GLU A 294 -25.35 -24.52 -9.75
C GLU A 294 -24.17 -25.46 -9.58
N PHE A 295 -24.19 -26.23 -8.49
CA PHE A 295 -23.30 -27.35 -8.22
C PHE A 295 -24.08 -28.63 -8.08
N HIS A 296 -23.56 -29.73 -8.64
CA HIS A 296 -24.18 -31.06 -8.58
C HIS A 296 -23.47 -31.99 -7.59
N ARG A 297 -22.25 -31.70 -7.21
CA ARG A 297 -21.48 -32.43 -6.19
C ARG A 297 -21.79 -31.85 -4.82
N GLU A 298 -21.92 -32.72 -3.82
CA GLU A 298 -22.12 -32.28 -2.42
C GLU A 298 -20.88 -31.58 -1.87
N LYS A 299 -19.66 -32.04 -2.26
CA LYS A 299 -18.38 -31.49 -1.78
C LYS A 299 -17.34 -31.41 -2.91
N ILE A 300 -16.44 -30.44 -2.79
CA ILE A 300 -15.21 -30.34 -3.54
C ILE A 300 -14.06 -30.33 -2.53
N GLY A 301 -13.22 -31.39 -2.56
CA GLY A 301 -12.30 -31.62 -1.46
C GLY A 301 -13.06 -31.88 -0.16
N ASP A 302 -12.72 -31.13 0.88
CA ASP A 302 -13.35 -31.11 2.20
C ASP A 302 -14.43 -30.04 2.35
N PHE A 303 -14.75 -29.28 1.30
CA PHE A 303 -15.63 -28.13 1.32
C PHE A 303 -17.02 -28.44 0.72
N PRO A 304 -18.14 -28.27 1.48
CA PRO A 304 -19.49 -28.43 0.96
C PRO A 304 -19.85 -27.35 -0.04
N THR A 305 -20.41 -27.73 -1.17
CA THR A 305 -20.69 -26.79 -2.26
C THR A 305 -21.76 -25.75 -1.91
N GLU A 306 -22.72 -26.07 -1.05
CA GLU A 306 -23.70 -25.11 -0.57
C GLU A 306 -23.07 -23.93 0.19
N MET A 307 -21.93 -24.15 0.84
CA MET A 307 -21.25 -23.14 1.64
C MET A 307 -20.58 -22.02 0.79
N PHE A 308 -20.42 -22.20 -0.51
CA PHE A 308 -19.94 -21.13 -1.38
C PHE A 308 -20.94 -19.95 -1.41
N LEU A 309 -22.23 -20.22 -1.54
CA LEU A 309 -23.25 -19.19 -1.46
C LEU A 309 -23.21 -18.47 -0.09
N HIS A 310 -23.11 -19.21 1.00
CA HIS A 310 -23.04 -18.67 2.35
C HIS A 310 -21.81 -17.78 2.55
N PHE A 311 -20.66 -18.23 2.08
CA PHE A 311 -19.44 -17.44 2.13
C PHE A 311 -19.58 -16.10 1.37
N PHE A 312 -19.99 -16.13 0.11
CA PHE A 312 -20.13 -14.91 -0.70
C PHE A 312 -21.25 -14.00 -0.18
N LYS A 313 -22.31 -14.57 0.42
CA LYS A 313 -23.35 -13.79 1.08
C LYS A 313 -22.81 -13.03 2.27
N SER A 314 -22.14 -13.71 3.17
CA SER A 314 -21.53 -13.12 4.37
C SER A 314 -20.47 -12.07 3.99
N PHE A 315 -19.63 -12.39 3.02
CA PHE A 315 -18.60 -11.48 2.52
C PHE A 315 -19.19 -10.22 1.86
N SER A 316 -20.20 -10.38 0.98
CA SER A 316 -20.86 -9.25 0.32
C SER A 316 -21.59 -8.34 1.33
N ASP A 317 -22.28 -8.92 2.30
CA ASP A 317 -23.01 -8.18 3.32
C ASP A 317 -22.06 -7.37 4.21
N ALA A 318 -21.00 -7.99 4.69
CA ALA A 318 -20.00 -7.36 5.56
C ALA A 318 -19.20 -6.28 4.85
N ALA A 319 -18.81 -6.50 3.57
CA ALA A 319 -18.14 -5.51 2.75
C ALA A 319 -19.07 -4.39 2.25
N LYS A 320 -20.38 -4.49 2.47
CA LYS A 320 -21.41 -3.56 1.96
C LYS A 320 -21.30 -3.33 0.45
N MET A 321 -21.08 -4.39 -0.30
CA MET A 321 -20.96 -4.34 -1.75
C MET A 321 -22.13 -5.07 -2.45
N ASN A 322 -22.45 -4.61 -3.65
CA ASN A 322 -23.24 -5.42 -4.57
C ASN A 322 -22.29 -6.40 -5.26
N LEU A 323 -22.68 -7.68 -5.30
CA LEU A 323 -21.91 -8.74 -5.92
C LEU A 323 -22.81 -9.62 -6.75
N ASN A 324 -22.59 -9.66 -8.05
CA ASN A 324 -23.29 -10.52 -8.98
C ASN A 324 -22.32 -11.58 -9.49
N ILE A 325 -22.66 -12.85 -9.29
CA ILE A 325 -21.86 -14.00 -9.70
C ILE A 325 -22.73 -14.92 -10.56
N LYS A 326 -22.25 -15.19 -11.76
CA LYS A 326 -22.78 -16.23 -12.63
C LYS A 326 -21.63 -17.10 -13.10
N ALA A 327 -21.81 -18.44 -13.09
CA ALA A 327 -20.80 -19.35 -13.60
C ALA A 327 -21.43 -20.55 -14.30
N GLU A 328 -20.85 -20.89 -15.45
CA GLU A 328 -21.22 -22.02 -16.31
C GLU A 328 -19.97 -22.86 -16.57
N GLY A 329 -20.11 -24.18 -16.71
CA GLY A 329 -19.02 -25.12 -16.97
C GLY A 329 -19.31 -26.49 -16.39
N GLU A 330 -18.53 -27.51 -16.80
CA GLU A 330 -18.73 -28.89 -16.40
C GLU A 330 -17.93 -29.26 -15.14
N ASN A 331 -16.67 -28.81 -15.05
CA ASN A 331 -15.80 -29.11 -13.91
C ASN A 331 -16.09 -28.14 -12.76
N GLU A 332 -16.68 -28.66 -11.69
CA GLU A 332 -17.09 -27.84 -10.56
C GLU A 332 -15.94 -27.28 -9.71
N HIS A 333 -14.76 -27.96 -9.72
CA HIS A 333 -13.55 -27.40 -9.13
C HIS A 333 -13.10 -26.17 -9.94
N HIS A 334 -12.99 -26.26 -11.27
CA HIS A 334 -12.67 -25.13 -12.13
C HIS A 334 -13.70 -24.00 -12.00
N LYS A 335 -14.98 -24.35 -11.87
CA LYS A 335 -16.07 -23.38 -11.72
C LYS A 335 -15.86 -22.51 -10.46
N ILE A 336 -15.66 -23.13 -9.30
CA ILE A 336 -15.49 -22.37 -8.06
C ILE A 336 -14.16 -21.64 -8.00
N GLU A 337 -13.08 -22.26 -8.43
CA GLU A 337 -11.77 -21.61 -8.50
C GLU A 337 -11.81 -20.40 -9.45
N GLY A 338 -12.50 -20.54 -10.60
CA GLY A 338 -12.76 -19.46 -11.53
C GLY A 338 -13.57 -18.32 -10.91
N ILE A 339 -14.57 -18.62 -10.08
CA ILE A 339 -15.36 -17.62 -9.33
C ILE A 339 -14.44 -16.83 -8.38
N PHE A 340 -13.63 -17.50 -7.56
CA PHE A 340 -12.72 -16.83 -6.62
C PHE A 340 -11.70 -15.95 -7.34
N LYS A 341 -11.12 -16.44 -8.45
CA LYS A 341 -10.22 -15.63 -9.30
C LYS A 341 -10.94 -14.42 -9.92
N ALA A 342 -12.16 -14.61 -10.41
CA ALA A 342 -12.96 -13.53 -10.99
C ALA A 342 -13.34 -12.47 -9.96
N VAL A 343 -13.75 -12.88 -8.75
CA VAL A 343 -14.00 -11.97 -7.63
C VAL A 343 -12.73 -11.21 -7.26
N ALA A 344 -11.61 -11.90 -7.12
CA ALA A 344 -10.32 -11.28 -6.80
C ALA A 344 -9.90 -10.23 -7.83
N ARG A 345 -10.04 -10.55 -9.12
CA ARG A 345 -9.73 -9.62 -10.24
C ARG A 345 -10.68 -8.43 -10.26
N SER A 346 -11.97 -8.66 -9.99
CA SER A 346 -12.98 -7.61 -9.92
C SER A 346 -12.70 -6.67 -8.75
N ILE A 347 -12.32 -7.19 -7.58
CA ILE A 347 -11.87 -6.40 -6.43
C ILE A 347 -10.64 -5.57 -6.82
N LYS A 348 -9.62 -6.20 -7.43
CA LYS A 348 -8.40 -5.50 -7.87
C LYS A 348 -8.68 -4.29 -8.76
N MET A 349 -9.63 -4.43 -9.69
CA MET A 349 -10.05 -3.32 -10.55
C MET A 349 -10.77 -2.25 -9.75
N ALA A 350 -11.73 -2.64 -8.94
CA ALA A 350 -12.60 -1.73 -8.20
C ALA A 350 -11.85 -0.93 -7.11
N ILE A 351 -10.82 -1.51 -6.48
CA ILE A 351 -10.02 -0.84 -5.45
C ILE A 351 -8.88 0.01 -6.01
N ARG A 352 -8.63 -0.04 -7.33
CA ARG A 352 -7.61 0.79 -7.96
C ARG A 352 -7.88 2.26 -7.64
N ARG A 353 -6.88 2.95 -7.13
CA ARG A 353 -7.01 4.32 -6.64
C ARG A 353 -6.26 5.30 -7.53
N ASP A 354 -6.92 6.40 -7.88
CA ASP A 354 -6.30 7.55 -8.53
C ASP A 354 -6.30 8.73 -7.57
N ILE A 355 -5.13 9.07 -7.06
CA ILE A 355 -4.96 10.20 -6.14
C ILE A 355 -5.04 11.56 -6.84
N PHE A 356 -4.79 11.63 -8.13
CA PHE A 356 -4.90 12.88 -8.90
C PHE A 356 -6.34 13.23 -9.21
N ASN A 357 -7.25 12.22 -9.15
CA ASN A 357 -8.70 12.38 -9.23
C ASN A 357 -9.35 11.79 -7.96
N TYR A 358 -8.96 12.35 -6.80
CA TYR A 358 -9.31 11.81 -5.47
C TYR A 358 -10.72 12.27 -5.03
N GLU A 359 -11.69 12.04 -5.89
CA GLU A 359 -13.10 12.34 -5.61
C GLU A 359 -13.86 11.09 -5.17
N LEU A 360 -14.97 11.29 -4.46
CA LEU A 360 -15.88 10.21 -4.15
C LEU A 360 -16.62 9.80 -5.44
N PRO A 361 -16.51 8.55 -5.92
CA PRO A 361 -17.14 8.12 -7.17
C PRO A 361 -18.66 7.93 -7.01
N SER A 362 -19.36 9.00 -6.65
CA SER A 362 -20.79 9.01 -6.37
C SER A 362 -21.41 10.37 -6.69
N SER A 363 -22.40 10.38 -7.57
CA SER A 363 -23.20 11.58 -7.86
C SER A 363 -24.05 12.04 -6.66
N LYS A 364 -24.22 11.20 -5.64
CA LYS A 364 -24.97 11.49 -4.42
C LYS A 364 -24.11 12.05 -3.29
N GLY A 365 -22.78 12.08 -3.45
CA GLY A 365 -21.83 12.54 -2.43
C GLY A 365 -21.65 11.59 -1.23
N ILE A 366 -22.22 10.39 -1.27
CA ILE A 366 -22.11 9.33 -0.25
C ILE A 366 -21.97 7.95 -0.93
N LEU A 367 -21.30 7.00 -0.23
CA LEU A 367 -21.19 5.58 -0.59
C LEU A 367 -21.32 4.71 0.66
#